data_5cd971d2650071232ab8aebd8e01ce7c
#
_entry.id   5cd971d2650071232ab8aebd8e01ce7c
#
_cell.length_a   1.000
_cell.length_b   1.000
_cell.length_c   1.000
_cell.angle_alpha   90.00
_cell.angle_beta   90.00
_cell.angle_gamma   90.00
#
_symmetry.space_group_name_H-M   'P 1'
#
loop_
_entity.id
_entity.type
_entity.pdbx_description
1 polymer ?
#
loop_
_entity_poly.entity_id
_entity_poly.type
_entity_poly.pdbx_seq_one_letter_code
_entity_poly.pdbx_strand_id
1 'polypeptide(L)'
;SNLPTKDTDGDGMPDWWEIQYFLDPYDATDASLDADMDGHDRNKDGILDEEEYFTNLMEYEMDLVIGDWTDPNVIDTDNDGMPDGWEVYYNFNPLLDSDADEDSDEDGYDSNRDTFLNSEEEHTNVEEYLAGTNPWEFDTDGDKMSDGWELFYSLNPSSSADAWIDSDADGWDSNFDDELEYEERYLNYMEYLNDTHPFESDTDGDTMPDGWEVYFDLEPLRPSDNFEDKE
;
A
#
# COMPACT_ATOMS: atom_id res chain seq x y z
N SER A 1 18.54 -13.33 -32.31
CA SER A 1 17.89 -13.98 -33.48
C SER A 1 17.06 -12.93 -34.19
N ASN A 2 17.23 -12.78 -35.54
CA ASN A 2 16.32 -11.92 -36.31
C ASN A 2 14.95 -12.57 -36.36
N LEU A 3 14.06 -12.19 -35.44
CA LEU A 3 12.65 -12.53 -35.54
C LEU A 3 12.06 -11.78 -36.75
N PRO A 4 11.04 -12.35 -37.43
CA PRO A 4 10.39 -11.66 -38.56
C PRO A 4 9.81 -10.33 -38.11
N THR A 5 10.13 -9.25 -38.78
CA THR A 5 9.63 -7.89 -38.45
C THR A 5 8.42 -7.53 -39.33
N LYS A 6 7.70 -8.51 -39.86
CA LYS A 6 6.53 -8.27 -40.67
C LYS A 6 5.38 -7.92 -39.74
N ASP A 7 4.80 -6.79 -39.98
CA ASP A 7 3.62 -6.25 -39.35
C ASP A 7 2.61 -5.97 -40.50
N THR A 8 1.50 -6.72 -40.55
CA THR A 8 0.61 -6.75 -41.74
C THR A 8 -0.40 -5.64 -41.71
N ASP A 9 -0.89 -5.24 -40.56
CA ASP A 9 -1.92 -4.20 -40.39
C ASP A 9 -1.32 -2.85 -39.97
N GLY A 10 -0.05 -2.83 -39.50
CA GLY A 10 0.72 -1.63 -39.24
C GLY A 10 0.44 -1.00 -37.88
N ASP A 11 0.08 -1.80 -36.89
CA ASP A 11 -0.27 -1.35 -35.54
C ASP A 11 0.93 -1.25 -34.58
N GLY A 12 2.07 -1.81 -34.96
CA GLY A 12 3.31 -1.79 -34.18
C GLY A 12 3.71 -3.15 -33.61
N MET A 13 2.79 -4.12 -33.59
CA MET A 13 3.07 -5.48 -33.20
C MET A 13 3.43 -6.33 -34.43
N PRO A 14 4.42 -7.22 -34.39
CA PRO A 14 4.73 -8.06 -35.53
C PRO A 14 3.82 -9.29 -35.59
N ASP A 15 3.43 -9.70 -36.82
CA ASP A 15 2.55 -10.86 -37.09
C ASP A 15 2.89 -12.10 -36.25
N TRP A 16 4.18 -12.37 -36.00
CA TRP A 16 4.60 -13.56 -35.26
C TRP A 16 4.26 -13.50 -33.78
N TRP A 17 4.31 -12.32 -33.18
CA TRP A 17 3.99 -12.09 -31.77
C TRP A 17 2.48 -12.19 -31.56
N GLU A 18 1.70 -11.52 -32.41
CA GLU A 18 0.25 -11.59 -32.41
C GLU A 18 -0.25 -13.04 -32.57
N ILE A 19 0.31 -13.81 -33.53
CA ILE A 19 -0.03 -15.23 -33.69
C ILE A 19 0.32 -16.04 -32.44
N GLN A 20 1.45 -15.74 -31.79
CA GLN A 20 1.87 -16.43 -30.58
C GLN A 20 0.88 -16.25 -29.44
N TYR A 21 0.34 -15.05 -29.30
CA TYR A 21 -0.59 -14.68 -28.23
C TYR A 21 -2.08 -14.68 -28.65
N PHE A 22 -2.40 -15.23 -29.81
CA PHE A 22 -3.76 -15.39 -30.35
C PHE A 22 -4.47 -14.07 -30.69
N LEU A 23 -3.71 -13.05 -30.99
CA LEU A 23 -4.18 -11.78 -31.58
C LEU A 23 -4.32 -11.92 -33.10
N ASP A 24 -4.93 -10.96 -33.79
CA ASP A 24 -5.21 -11.01 -35.23
C ASP A 24 -4.28 -10.12 -36.06
N PRO A 25 -3.26 -10.64 -36.75
CA PRO A 25 -2.29 -9.86 -37.54
C PRO A 25 -2.89 -9.05 -38.71
N TYR A 26 -4.21 -8.97 -38.80
CA TYR A 26 -4.95 -8.19 -39.79
C TYR A 26 -5.92 -7.17 -39.16
N ASP A 27 -5.95 -7.06 -37.81
CA ASP A 27 -6.84 -6.16 -37.08
C ASP A 27 -6.07 -5.19 -36.18
N ALA A 28 -5.60 -4.10 -36.73
CA ALA A 28 -4.87 -3.06 -35.99
C ALA A 28 -5.60 -2.46 -34.76
N THR A 29 -6.81 -2.88 -34.48
CA THR A 29 -7.54 -2.36 -33.31
C THR A 29 -7.24 -3.13 -32.04
N ASP A 30 -6.73 -4.36 -32.14
CA ASP A 30 -6.41 -5.18 -30.96
C ASP A 30 -5.16 -4.70 -30.21
N ALA A 31 -4.23 -3.97 -30.88
CA ALA A 31 -3.10 -3.31 -30.24
C ALA A 31 -3.49 -2.35 -29.10
N SER A 32 -4.66 -1.73 -29.19
CA SER A 32 -5.17 -0.80 -28.17
C SER A 32 -6.08 -1.45 -27.12
N LEU A 33 -6.30 -2.75 -27.21
CA LEU A 33 -7.05 -3.48 -26.22
C LEU A 33 -6.11 -3.89 -25.06
N ASP A 34 -6.69 -3.99 -23.90
CA ASP A 34 -6.15 -4.62 -22.72
C ASP A 34 -6.86 -5.97 -22.60
N ALA A 35 -6.23 -7.05 -23.05
CA ALA A 35 -6.93 -8.31 -23.29
C ALA A 35 -7.21 -9.09 -22.00
N ASP A 36 -6.37 -8.97 -21.00
CA ASP A 36 -6.47 -9.63 -19.71
C ASP A 36 -6.95 -8.71 -18.57
N MET A 37 -7.03 -7.39 -18.85
CA MET A 37 -7.50 -6.36 -17.91
C MET A 37 -6.57 -6.19 -16.70
N ASP A 38 -5.28 -6.14 -16.94
CA ASP A 38 -4.23 -5.97 -15.94
C ASP A 38 -3.83 -4.49 -15.71
N GLY A 39 -4.45 -3.57 -16.43
CA GLY A 39 -4.24 -2.14 -16.27
C GLY A 39 -4.48 -1.65 -14.82
N HIS A 40 -3.92 -0.50 -14.47
CA HIS A 40 -4.01 0.04 -13.11
C HIS A 40 -5.15 1.07 -12.97
N ASP A 41 -6.19 0.73 -12.21
CA ASP A 41 -7.28 1.64 -11.83
C ASP A 41 -6.77 2.74 -10.88
N ARG A 42 -6.22 3.81 -11.46
CA ARG A 42 -5.57 4.92 -10.74
C ARG A 42 -6.54 5.80 -9.99
N ASN A 43 -7.77 5.88 -10.49
CA ASN A 43 -8.80 6.72 -9.88
C ASN A 43 -9.63 5.97 -8.81
N LYS A 44 -9.40 4.64 -8.68
CA LYS A 44 -10.03 3.73 -7.71
C LYS A 44 -11.56 3.72 -7.80
N ASP A 45 -12.12 3.88 -9.00
CA ASP A 45 -13.57 3.82 -9.21
C ASP A 45 -14.11 2.41 -9.51
N GLY A 46 -13.21 1.44 -9.65
CA GLY A 46 -13.50 0.04 -9.93
C GLY A 46 -13.74 -0.25 -11.41
N ILE A 47 -13.37 0.67 -12.30
CA ILE A 47 -13.51 0.54 -13.75
C ILE A 47 -12.19 0.96 -14.40
N LEU A 48 -11.61 0.12 -15.25
CA LEU A 48 -10.47 0.53 -16.06
C LEU A 48 -10.96 1.38 -17.23
N ASP A 49 -10.53 2.63 -17.27
CA ASP A 49 -10.70 3.54 -18.40
C ASP A 49 -9.60 3.32 -19.44
N GLU A 50 -9.81 3.75 -20.70
CA GLU A 50 -8.83 3.60 -21.79
C GLU A 50 -7.43 4.20 -21.45
N GLU A 51 -7.35 5.17 -20.55
CA GLU A 51 -6.09 5.79 -20.10
C GLU A 51 -5.40 4.97 -19.01
N GLU A 52 -6.05 3.96 -18.49
CA GLU A 52 -5.61 3.08 -17.41
C GLU A 52 -5.27 1.65 -17.90
N TYR A 53 -5.55 1.36 -19.16
CA TYR A 53 -5.21 0.09 -19.78
C TYR A 53 -3.69 -0.09 -19.88
N PHE A 54 -3.24 -1.31 -19.62
CA PHE A 54 -1.96 -1.79 -20.07
C PHE A 54 -2.17 -2.61 -21.34
N THR A 55 -2.01 -1.97 -22.49
CA THR A 55 -2.50 -2.50 -23.77
C THR A 55 -1.58 -3.57 -24.35
N ASN A 56 -2.11 -4.43 -25.22
CA ASN A 56 -1.34 -5.47 -25.92
C ASN A 56 -0.08 -4.89 -26.59
N LEU A 57 -0.16 -3.67 -27.15
CA LEU A 57 1.03 -3.00 -27.71
C LEU A 57 2.03 -2.60 -26.62
N MET A 58 1.59 -2.13 -25.46
CA MET A 58 2.49 -1.80 -24.35
C MET A 58 3.22 -3.04 -23.86
N GLU A 59 2.54 -4.16 -23.75
CA GLU A 59 3.14 -5.44 -23.35
C GLU A 59 4.18 -5.92 -24.36
N TYR A 60 3.90 -5.83 -25.66
CA TYR A 60 4.90 -6.09 -26.68
C TYR A 60 6.10 -5.14 -26.56
N GLU A 61 5.89 -3.86 -26.27
CA GLU A 61 6.94 -2.86 -26.14
C GLU A 61 7.81 -3.02 -24.89
N MET A 62 7.42 -3.85 -23.92
CA MET A 62 8.23 -4.14 -22.73
C MET A 62 9.64 -4.71 -23.09
N ASP A 63 9.80 -5.40 -24.23
CA ASP A 63 11.14 -5.78 -24.74
C ASP A 63 12.11 -4.59 -24.84
N LEU A 64 11.59 -3.38 -25.07
CA LEU A 64 12.39 -2.17 -25.14
C LEU A 64 12.80 -1.62 -23.78
N VAL A 65 12.07 -1.98 -22.73
CA VAL A 65 12.24 -1.47 -21.36
C VAL A 65 13.04 -2.45 -20.51
N ILE A 66 12.59 -3.71 -20.45
CA ILE A 66 13.14 -4.73 -19.57
C ILE A 66 13.87 -5.84 -20.33
N GLY A 67 13.80 -5.87 -21.68
CA GLY A 67 14.49 -6.83 -22.54
C GLY A 67 13.76 -8.13 -22.79
N ASP A 68 12.47 -8.19 -22.44
CA ASP A 68 11.50 -9.22 -22.75
C ASP A 68 10.09 -8.58 -22.72
N TRP A 69 9.05 -9.32 -23.02
CA TRP A 69 7.66 -8.88 -23.05
C TRP A 69 6.81 -9.66 -22.05
N THR A 70 5.71 -9.05 -21.61
CA THR A 70 4.67 -9.70 -20.82
C THR A 70 3.73 -10.53 -21.69
N ASP A 71 2.87 -11.34 -21.11
CA ASP A 71 1.91 -12.18 -21.83
C ASP A 71 0.52 -11.52 -21.84
N PRO A 72 0.04 -10.95 -22.97
CA PRO A 72 -1.22 -10.19 -23.02
C PRO A 72 -2.49 -11.01 -22.74
N ASN A 73 -2.37 -12.20 -22.24
CA ASN A 73 -3.46 -13.05 -21.79
C ASN A 73 -3.30 -13.47 -20.32
N VAL A 74 -2.34 -12.88 -19.60
CA VAL A 74 -1.99 -13.26 -18.22
C VAL A 74 -1.78 -12.01 -17.40
N ILE A 75 -2.71 -11.69 -16.53
CA ILE A 75 -2.75 -10.49 -15.68
C ILE A 75 -1.45 -10.25 -14.89
N ASP A 76 -0.73 -11.29 -14.55
CA ASP A 76 0.46 -11.34 -13.70
C ASP A 76 1.40 -12.38 -14.31
N THR A 77 2.41 -11.91 -15.07
CA THR A 77 3.25 -12.77 -15.92
C THR A 77 4.23 -13.61 -15.10
N ASP A 78 4.78 -13.10 -14.02
CA ASP A 78 5.74 -13.82 -13.16
C ASP A 78 5.12 -14.51 -11.95
N ASN A 79 3.83 -14.27 -11.70
CA ASN A 79 3.00 -14.86 -10.65
C ASN A 79 3.44 -14.51 -9.23
N ASP A 80 3.79 -13.27 -9.00
CA ASP A 80 4.15 -12.75 -7.69
C ASP A 80 2.99 -12.13 -6.90
N GLY A 81 1.84 -11.92 -7.58
CA GLY A 81 0.60 -11.40 -7.00
C GLY A 81 0.31 -9.95 -7.35
N MET A 82 1.20 -9.28 -8.08
CA MET A 82 0.99 -7.93 -8.63
C MET A 82 0.67 -8.03 -10.12
N PRO A 83 -0.30 -7.30 -10.66
CA PRO A 83 -0.57 -7.25 -12.10
C PRO A 83 0.51 -6.51 -12.88
N ASP A 84 0.85 -6.97 -14.09
CA ASP A 84 1.90 -6.39 -14.93
C ASP A 84 1.71 -4.87 -15.13
N GLY A 85 0.48 -4.42 -15.40
CA GLY A 85 0.17 -3.00 -15.58
C GLY A 85 0.34 -2.15 -14.31
N TRP A 86 0.08 -2.71 -13.12
CA TRP A 86 0.35 -2.05 -11.85
C TRP A 86 1.86 -1.91 -11.61
N GLU A 87 2.61 -2.97 -11.83
CA GLU A 87 4.07 -2.97 -11.69
C GLU A 87 4.73 -1.96 -12.61
N VAL A 88 4.34 -1.95 -13.89
CA VAL A 88 4.85 -0.98 -14.86
C VAL A 88 4.50 0.45 -14.47
N TYR A 89 3.30 0.69 -13.93
CA TYR A 89 2.91 2.01 -13.47
C TYR A 89 3.81 2.52 -12.33
N TYR A 90 4.14 1.64 -11.38
CA TYR A 90 5.03 1.96 -10.27
C TYR A 90 6.51 1.72 -10.56
N ASN A 91 6.86 1.32 -11.80
CA ASN A 91 8.24 1.14 -12.25
C ASN A 91 8.95 -0.10 -11.65
N PHE A 92 8.16 -1.11 -11.29
CA PHE A 92 8.61 -2.46 -11.00
C PHE A 92 8.83 -3.27 -12.28
N ASN A 93 9.28 -4.50 -12.16
CA ASN A 93 9.59 -5.34 -13.30
C ASN A 93 8.63 -6.56 -13.37
N PRO A 94 7.62 -6.58 -14.24
CA PRO A 94 6.59 -7.63 -14.33
C PRO A 94 7.09 -9.01 -14.75
N LEU A 95 8.42 -9.23 -14.76
CA LEU A 95 9.07 -10.52 -15.00
C LEU A 95 10.00 -10.92 -13.84
N LEU A 96 9.91 -10.26 -12.69
CA LEU A 96 10.80 -10.48 -11.55
C LEU A 96 10.02 -10.69 -10.25
N ASP A 97 9.66 -11.91 -9.97
CA ASP A 97 8.86 -12.36 -8.82
C ASP A 97 9.38 -11.93 -7.42
N SER A 98 10.57 -11.38 -7.32
CA SER A 98 11.18 -11.05 -6.03
C SER A 98 10.98 -9.62 -5.58
N ASP A 99 10.54 -8.70 -6.42
CA ASP A 99 10.27 -7.32 -6.02
C ASP A 99 8.93 -7.15 -5.29
N ALA A 100 8.01 -8.12 -5.44
CA ALA A 100 6.80 -8.21 -4.62
C ALA A 100 7.09 -8.33 -3.11
N ASP A 101 8.17 -9.03 -2.75
CA ASP A 101 8.56 -9.26 -1.35
C ASP A 101 9.41 -8.10 -0.78
N GLU A 102 9.70 -7.05 -1.55
CA GLU A 102 10.42 -5.87 -1.08
C GLU A 102 9.45 -4.87 -0.41
N ASP A 103 9.91 -4.17 0.62
CA ASP A 103 9.28 -3.00 1.24
C ASP A 103 10.04 -1.78 0.69
N SER A 104 9.45 -1.09 -0.30
CA SER A 104 10.17 -0.11 -1.11
C SER A 104 10.31 1.26 -0.48
N ASP A 105 9.43 1.64 0.44
CA ASP A 105 9.42 2.91 1.15
C ASP A 105 9.70 2.78 2.65
N GLU A 106 9.89 1.53 3.13
CA GLU A 106 10.26 1.20 4.50
C GLU A 106 9.18 1.66 5.52
N ASP A 107 7.89 1.49 5.16
CA ASP A 107 6.75 1.93 5.97
C ASP A 107 6.23 0.87 6.95
N GLY A 108 6.80 -0.32 6.94
CA GLY A 108 6.47 -1.42 7.83
C GLY A 108 6.49 -1.03 9.32
N TYR A 109 5.76 -1.75 10.17
CA TYR A 109 5.62 -1.42 11.59
C TYR A 109 6.38 -2.38 12.50
N ASP A 110 7.41 -1.88 13.20
CA ASP A 110 8.17 -2.60 14.24
C ASP A 110 7.28 -2.88 15.47
N SER A 111 6.42 -3.88 15.35
CA SER A 111 5.41 -4.23 16.35
C SER A 111 6.00 -4.78 17.66
N ASN A 112 7.20 -5.34 17.58
CA ASN A 112 7.92 -5.91 18.73
C ASN A 112 8.89 -4.91 19.39
N ARG A 113 9.08 -3.73 18.79
CA ARG A 113 9.90 -2.62 19.27
C ARG A 113 11.38 -2.99 19.46
N ASP A 114 11.90 -3.86 18.61
CA ASP A 114 13.32 -4.26 18.68
C ASP A 114 14.25 -3.40 17.81
N THR A 115 13.70 -2.42 17.11
CA THR A 115 14.35 -1.47 16.19
C THR A 115 14.78 -2.03 14.85
N PHE A 116 14.29 -3.20 14.47
CA PHE A 116 14.53 -3.84 13.18
C PHE A 116 13.21 -4.35 12.61
N LEU A 117 12.87 -3.98 11.39
CA LEU A 117 11.80 -4.62 10.66
C LEU A 117 12.25 -6.01 10.22
N ASN A 118 11.50 -7.01 10.59
CA ASN A 118 11.65 -8.37 10.07
C ASN A 118 10.55 -8.65 9.04
N SER A 119 10.65 -9.71 8.28
CA SER A 119 9.70 -10.01 7.18
C SER A 119 8.23 -10.24 7.59
N GLU A 120 7.89 -10.20 8.87
CA GLU A 120 6.51 -10.21 9.36
C GLU A 120 6.03 -8.79 9.74
N GLU A 121 6.93 -7.81 9.70
CA GLU A 121 6.73 -6.41 10.09
C GLU A 121 6.94 -5.45 8.92
N GLU A 122 7.56 -5.92 7.83
CA GLU A 122 7.63 -5.22 6.55
C GLU A 122 6.20 -5.09 5.97
N HIS A 123 5.96 -4.00 5.26
CA HIS A 123 4.77 -3.83 4.44
C HIS A 123 5.22 -3.89 2.98
N THR A 124 5.06 -5.06 2.37
CA THR A 124 5.66 -5.38 1.08
C THR A 124 4.91 -4.79 -0.10
N ASN A 125 5.57 -4.66 -1.26
CA ASN A 125 4.96 -4.10 -2.47
C ASN A 125 3.67 -4.83 -2.87
N VAL A 126 3.60 -6.16 -2.69
CA VAL A 126 2.36 -6.91 -2.96
C VAL A 126 1.27 -6.62 -1.92
N GLU A 127 1.62 -6.37 -0.67
CA GLU A 127 0.67 -5.96 0.37
C GLU A 127 0.13 -4.56 0.09
N GLU A 128 0.96 -3.66 -0.40
CA GLU A 128 0.58 -2.34 -0.88
C GLU A 128 -0.40 -2.41 -2.06
N TYR A 129 -0.11 -3.26 -3.05
CA TYR A 129 -1.04 -3.53 -4.13
C TYR A 129 -2.42 -3.96 -3.59
N LEU A 130 -2.43 -4.91 -2.64
CA LEU A 130 -3.66 -5.43 -2.03
C LEU A 130 -4.39 -4.39 -1.16
N ALA A 131 -3.66 -3.51 -0.49
CA ALA A 131 -4.20 -2.42 0.31
C ALA A 131 -4.65 -1.23 -0.55
N GLY A 132 -4.10 -1.10 -1.75
CA GLY A 132 -4.31 0.02 -2.64
C GLY A 132 -3.56 1.27 -2.19
N THR A 133 -2.39 1.10 -1.60
CA THR A 133 -1.47 2.16 -1.20
C THR A 133 -0.42 2.43 -2.28
N ASN A 134 0.48 3.37 -2.07
CA ASN A 134 1.51 3.73 -3.04
C ASN A 134 2.87 3.21 -2.56
N PRO A 135 3.50 2.23 -3.22
CA PRO A 135 4.72 1.55 -2.77
C PRO A 135 5.99 2.44 -2.70
N TRP A 136 5.85 3.72 -2.93
CA TRP A 136 6.93 4.71 -2.84
C TRP A 136 6.61 5.84 -1.86
N GLU A 137 5.46 5.79 -1.20
CA GLU A 137 5.00 6.83 -0.27
C GLU A 137 4.64 6.21 1.08
N PHE A 138 5.50 6.31 2.05
CA PHE A 138 5.37 5.89 3.45
C PHE A 138 4.01 6.19 4.11
N ASP A 139 3.25 7.14 3.59
CA ASP A 139 1.97 7.65 4.06
C ASP A 139 1.16 8.11 2.84
N THR A 140 0.33 7.21 2.31
CA THR A 140 -0.40 7.40 1.03
C THR A 140 -1.43 8.52 1.09
N ASP A 141 -2.11 8.74 2.21
CA ASP A 141 -3.19 9.72 2.33
C ASP A 141 -2.77 11.06 2.95
N GLY A 142 -1.54 11.13 3.48
CA GLY A 142 -0.90 12.35 3.96
C GLY A 142 -1.31 12.77 5.36
N ASP A 143 -1.82 11.88 6.18
CA ASP A 143 -2.27 12.17 7.54
C ASP A 143 -1.18 12.04 8.61
N LYS A 144 -0.01 11.51 8.23
CA LYS A 144 1.24 11.33 8.98
C LYS A 144 1.32 10.07 9.82
N MET A 145 0.41 9.14 9.64
CA MET A 145 0.59 7.76 10.07
C MET A 145 1.19 6.97 8.90
N SER A 146 1.97 5.94 9.12
CA SER A 146 2.48 5.10 8.04
C SER A 146 1.41 4.11 7.60
N ASP A 147 1.39 3.76 6.31
CA ASP A 147 0.43 2.80 5.77
C ASP A 147 0.53 1.46 6.50
N GLY A 148 1.75 0.98 6.76
CA GLY A 148 1.98 -0.27 7.48
C GLY A 148 1.49 -0.26 8.93
N TRP A 149 1.62 0.85 9.66
CA TRP A 149 1.06 0.97 11.02
C TRP A 149 -0.47 0.97 10.99
N GLU A 150 -1.06 1.68 10.05
CA GLU A 150 -2.52 1.72 9.90
C GLU A 150 -3.09 0.35 9.57
N LEU A 151 -2.47 -0.37 8.64
CA LEU A 151 -2.88 -1.73 8.29
C LEU A 151 -2.71 -2.70 9.45
N PHE A 152 -1.61 -2.61 10.21
CA PHE A 152 -1.40 -3.43 11.40
C PHE A 152 -2.56 -3.30 12.39
N TYR A 153 -3.03 -2.08 12.60
CA TYR A 153 -4.17 -1.80 13.48
C TYR A 153 -5.53 -1.82 12.77
N SER A 154 -5.61 -2.19 11.49
CA SER A 154 -6.85 -2.23 10.71
C SER A 154 -7.54 -0.86 10.57
N LEU A 155 -6.76 0.19 10.50
CA LEU A 155 -7.14 1.52 10.05
C LEU A 155 -7.13 1.57 8.51
N ASN A 156 -7.42 2.71 7.91
CA ASN A 156 -7.53 2.83 6.45
C ASN A 156 -6.44 3.75 5.87
N PRO A 157 -5.32 3.23 5.35
CA PRO A 157 -4.18 4.02 4.87
C PRO A 157 -4.48 4.87 3.61
N SER A 158 -5.71 4.81 3.10
CA SER A 158 -6.18 5.64 1.98
C SER A 158 -7.22 6.68 2.41
N SER A 159 -7.38 6.95 3.72
CA SER A 159 -8.40 7.86 4.23
C SER A 159 -7.96 8.61 5.49
N SER A 160 -7.38 9.76 5.34
CA SER A 160 -6.90 10.66 6.42
C SER A 160 -7.94 11.08 7.47
N ALA A 161 -9.13 10.47 7.45
CA ALA A 161 -10.19 10.81 8.39
C ALA A 161 -10.04 10.10 9.74
N ASP A 162 -9.43 8.93 9.79
CA ASP A 162 -9.28 8.13 10.99
C ASP A 162 -8.13 8.58 11.89
N ALA A 163 -7.11 9.27 11.38
CA ALA A 163 -6.11 9.96 12.20
C ALA A 163 -6.69 10.87 13.27
N TRP A 164 -7.86 11.45 12.98
CA TRP A 164 -8.50 12.46 13.83
C TRP A 164 -9.65 11.90 14.68
N ILE A 165 -9.68 10.59 14.84
CA ILE A 165 -10.61 9.86 15.72
C ILE A 165 -9.85 9.47 16.99
N ASP A 166 -10.52 9.48 18.11
CA ASP A 166 -10.14 8.85 19.35
C ASP A 166 -10.96 7.55 19.40
N SER A 167 -10.31 6.43 19.07
CA SER A 167 -11.03 5.18 18.75
C SER A 167 -11.42 4.38 19.98
N ASP A 168 -10.71 4.53 21.09
CA ASP A 168 -10.96 3.83 22.36
C ASP A 168 -11.47 4.76 23.48
N ALA A 169 -11.48 6.08 23.21
CA ALA A 169 -11.99 7.11 24.11
C ALA A 169 -11.18 7.22 25.42
N ASP A 170 -9.86 7.17 25.30
CA ASP A 170 -8.92 7.23 26.42
C ASP A 170 -8.38 8.65 26.70
N GLY A 171 -8.86 9.64 25.98
CA GLY A 171 -8.55 11.05 26.20
C GLY A 171 -8.85 11.51 27.65
N TRP A 172 -8.27 12.64 28.06
CA TRP A 172 -8.40 13.15 29.42
C TRP A 172 -9.41 14.28 29.55
N ASP A 173 -10.56 14.01 30.21
CA ASP A 173 -11.56 15.03 30.62
C ASP A 173 -10.93 15.97 31.65
N SER A 174 -10.31 17.05 31.18
CA SER A 174 -9.55 17.99 32.01
C SER A 174 -10.45 18.96 32.81
N ASN A 175 -11.68 19.13 32.36
CA ASN A 175 -12.67 20.04 32.97
C ASN A 175 -13.68 19.34 33.88
N PHE A 176 -13.70 17.97 33.87
CA PHE A 176 -14.55 17.12 34.69
C PHE A 176 -16.08 17.30 34.43
N ASP A 177 -16.46 17.46 33.16
CA ASP A 177 -17.87 17.59 32.78
C ASP A 177 -18.48 16.29 32.22
N ASP A 178 -17.74 15.22 32.22
CA ASP A 178 -18.07 13.89 31.72
C ASP A 178 -18.24 13.83 30.18
N GLU A 179 -17.70 14.80 29.41
CA GLU A 179 -17.66 14.82 27.95
C GLU A 179 -16.19 15.04 27.47
N LEU A 180 -15.74 14.34 26.46
CA LEU A 180 -14.44 14.60 25.84
C LEU A 180 -14.61 15.54 24.66
N GLU A 181 -14.23 16.81 24.83
CA GLU A 181 -14.11 17.74 23.73
C GLU A 181 -12.93 17.38 22.82
N TYR A 182 -12.90 17.96 21.63
CA TYR A 182 -11.86 17.63 20.64
C TYR A 182 -10.43 17.81 21.18
N GLU A 183 -10.21 18.81 22.01
CA GLU A 183 -8.91 19.13 22.60
C GLU A 183 -8.51 18.20 23.75
N GLU A 184 -9.43 17.38 24.22
CA GLU A 184 -9.27 16.44 25.33
C GLU A 184 -9.11 14.99 24.85
N ARG A 185 -9.34 14.75 23.55
CA ARG A 185 -9.21 13.44 22.93
C ARG A 185 -7.75 13.07 22.74
N TYR A 186 -7.47 11.80 22.88
CA TYR A 186 -6.22 11.22 22.48
C TYR A 186 -6.44 10.48 21.15
N LEU A 187 -6.01 11.11 20.06
CA LEU A 187 -6.37 10.72 18.69
C LEU A 187 -5.47 9.61 18.15
N ASN A 188 -5.93 8.81 17.18
CA ASN A 188 -5.13 7.76 16.55
C ASN A 188 -3.75 8.27 16.07
N TYR A 189 -3.69 9.49 15.53
CA TYR A 189 -2.40 10.12 15.20
C TYR A 189 -1.51 10.35 16.44
N MET A 190 -2.06 10.63 17.61
CA MET A 190 -1.29 10.77 18.85
C MET A 190 -0.83 9.41 19.36
N GLU A 191 -1.64 8.37 19.19
CA GLU A 191 -1.30 6.99 19.43
C GLU A 191 -0.09 6.56 18.58
N TYR A 192 -0.16 6.81 17.26
CA TYR A 192 0.94 6.57 16.35
C TYR A 192 2.24 7.25 16.83
N LEU A 193 2.20 8.52 17.24
CA LEU A 193 3.37 9.26 17.71
C LEU A 193 3.97 8.74 19.03
N ASN A 194 3.16 8.09 19.85
CA ASN A 194 3.57 7.56 21.15
C ASN A 194 3.69 6.03 21.15
N ASP A 195 3.46 5.41 19.98
CA ASP A 195 3.51 3.96 19.79
C ASP A 195 2.55 3.20 20.73
N THR A 196 1.40 3.80 21.05
CA THR A 196 0.31 3.20 21.83
C THR A 196 -0.72 2.53 20.92
N HIS A 197 -1.64 1.77 21.48
CA HIS A 197 -2.59 0.96 20.73
C HIS A 197 -3.91 1.69 20.50
N PRO A 198 -4.30 2.04 19.24
CA PRO A 198 -5.44 2.92 18.96
C PRO A 198 -6.83 2.37 19.35
N PHE A 199 -6.92 1.16 19.87
CA PHE A 199 -8.16 0.52 20.30
C PHE A 199 -8.09 -0.07 21.71
N GLU A 200 -6.99 0.15 22.43
CA GLU A 200 -6.81 -0.31 23.82
C GLU A 200 -6.36 0.87 24.68
N SER A 201 -7.24 1.41 25.46
CA SER A 201 -7.08 2.63 26.25
C SER A 201 -6.01 2.59 27.34
N ASP A 202 -5.27 1.49 27.48
CA ASP A 202 -4.21 1.24 28.47
C ASP A 202 -3.26 0.19 27.86
N THR A 203 -2.32 0.67 27.05
CA THR A 203 -1.43 -0.18 26.24
C THR A 203 -0.51 -1.05 27.07
N ASP A 204 -0.02 -0.59 28.22
CA ASP A 204 0.91 -1.33 29.08
C ASP A 204 0.23 -2.12 30.19
N GLY A 205 -1.08 -1.94 30.41
CA GLY A 205 -1.90 -2.71 31.34
C GLY A 205 -1.75 -2.32 32.81
N ASP A 206 -1.31 -1.10 33.08
CA ASP A 206 -1.08 -0.65 34.47
C ASP A 206 -2.26 0.08 35.13
N THR A 207 -3.35 0.25 34.39
CA THR A 207 -4.63 0.86 34.77
C THR A 207 -4.70 2.38 34.63
N MET A 208 -3.69 3.01 34.09
CA MET A 208 -3.77 4.41 33.65
C MET A 208 -4.05 4.43 32.13
N PRO A 209 -4.98 5.23 31.66
CA PRO A 209 -5.21 5.38 30.22
C PRO A 209 -4.04 6.11 29.53
N ASP A 210 -3.69 5.70 28.30
CA ASP A 210 -2.56 6.25 27.55
C ASP A 210 -2.66 7.77 27.39
N GLY A 211 -3.83 8.28 27.01
CA GLY A 211 -4.08 9.71 26.87
C GLY A 211 -3.95 10.49 28.20
N TRP A 212 -4.31 9.88 29.31
CA TRP A 212 -4.10 10.45 30.64
C TRP A 212 -2.60 10.51 30.99
N GLU A 213 -1.85 9.44 30.70
CA GLU A 213 -0.41 9.38 30.99
C GLU A 213 0.35 10.42 30.18
N VAL A 214 0.08 10.50 28.88
CA VAL A 214 0.70 11.51 28.01
C VAL A 214 0.37 12.93 28.46
N TYR A 215 -0.87 13.19 28.89
CA TYR A 215 -1.26 14.51 29.43
C TYR A 215 -0.45 14.89 30.68
N PHE A 216 -0.09 13.93 31.53
CA PHE A 216 0.68 14.15 32.76
C PHE A 216 2.19 13.94 32.60
N ASP A 217 2.70 13.80 31.37
CA ASP A 217 4.13 13.59 31.05
C ASP A 217 4.67 12.28 31.68
N LEU A 218 3.83 11.21 31.65
CA LEU A 218 4.18 9.84 32.01
C LEU A 218 4.46 9.02 30.74
N GLU A 219 4.88 7.76 30.89
CA GLU A 219 5.27 6.88 29.79
C GLU A 219 4.23 5.76 29.57
N PRO A 220 3.29 5.86 28.58
CA PRO A 220 2.18 4.94 28.40
C PRO A 220 2.57 3.51 27.99
N LEU A 221 3.85 3.25 27.81
CA LEU A 221 4.39 1.92 27.47
C LEU A 221 5.18 1.30 28.63
N ARG A 222 5.08 1.85 29.84
CA ARG A 222 5.90 1.45 30.97
C ARG A 222 5.09 1.20 32.23
N PRO A 223 4.66 -0.03 32.49
CA PRO A 223 3.76 -0.36 33.60
C PRO A 223 4.31 -0.16 35.03
N SER A 224 5.42 0.53 35.19
CA SER A 224 6.08 0.73 36.48
C SER A 224 5.93 2.14 37.04
N ASP A 225 5.38 3.09 36.31
CA ASP A 225 5.30 4.49 36.77
C ASP A 225 4.04 4.82 37.55
N ASN A 226 3.02 3.94 37.55
CA ASN A 226 1.87 4.04 38.47
C ASN A 226 2.22 4.05 39.97
N PHE A 227 3.48 3.72 40.31
CA PHE A 227 3.97 3.69 41.72
C PHE A 227 5.05 4.74 42.02
N GLU A 228 5.44 5.57 41.03
CA GLU A 228 6.37 6.67 41.29
C GLU A 228 5.63 7.86 41.90
N ASP A 229 5.15 7.72 43.14
CA ASP A 229 4.85 8.86 44.00
C ASP A 229 6.12 9.72 44.12
N LYS A 230 6.16 10.84 43.37
CA LYS A 230 7.17 11.88 43.62
C LYS A 230 6.88 12.50 44.98
N GLU A 231 7.60 12.03 46.02
CA GLU A 231 7.70 12.72 47.34
C GLU A 231 8.32 14.12 47.21
#